data_96f94494986b62ad88fc2e40b0a51b04
#
_entry.id   96f94494986b62ad88fc2e40b0a51b04
#
_cell.length_a   1.000
_cell.length_b   1.000
_cell.length_c   1.000
_cell.angle_alpha   90.00
_cell.angle_beta   90.00
_cell.angle_gamma   90.00
#
_symmetry.space_group_name_H-M   'P 1'
#
loop_
_entity.id
_entity.type
_entity.pdbx_description
1 polymer ?
#
loop_
_entity_poly.entity_id
_entity_poly.type
_entity_poly.pdbx_seq_one_letter_code
_entity_poly.pdbx_strand_id
1 'polypeptide(L)'
;MKTKRYFCEKFNFMKFVKNTVLFFLTFSLFIQCKKEIQPETKSGVKNEITYAKGLEIYKYEGYTIVKITKPWPEAKENFIYVLQEKNGIIPDSLKRLTIVPIPLQSIVVTSTTHIPALEMLGVENTLVGFPNTDYISSEKTRKLIDVGKVREVGTNETLNTEVLIDMAPDLIVSFGLNNNNPTIDNLQKSGLKVIYNGDWTEQSPLGKAEWIKFFGALYGLDNKANTIFKEIEKEYTNTLA
;
A
#
# COMPACT_ATOMS: atom_id res chain seq x y z
N MET A 1 -39.60 -33.85 54.88
CA MET A 1 -39.10 -32.50 54.45
C MET A 1 -37.79 -32.52 53.64
N LYS A 2 -37.18 -33.65 53.29
CA LYS A 2 -35.92 -33.74 52.50
C LYS A 2 -36.12 -33.84 51.00
N THR A 3 -37.24 -34.26 50.45
CA THR A 3 -37.53 -34.52 49.08
C THR A 3 -37.77 -33.24 48.20
N LYS A 4 -38.30 -32.16 48.81
CA LYS A 4 -38.54 -30.87 48.08
C LYS A 4 -37.29 -30.07 47.79
N ARG A 5 -36.21 -30.24 48.56
CA ARG A 5 -34.93 -29.52 48.32
C ARG A 5 -34.18 -30.06 47.11
N TYR A 6 -34.17 -31.37 46.90
CA TYR A 6 -33.51 -32.02 45.75
C TYR A 6 -34.15 -31.66 44.39
N PHE A 7 -35.46 -31.42 44.37
CA PHE A 7 -36.15 -31.08 43.14
C PHE A 7 -35.89 -29.63 42.72
N CYS A 8 -35.74 -28.73 43.68
CA CYS A 8 -35.46 -27.31 43.40
C CYS A 8 -34.00 -27.07 42.90
N GLU A 9 -33.01 -27.80 43.45
CA GLU A 9 -31.62 -27.73 43.01
C GLU A 9 -31.43 -28.30 41.61
N LYS A 10 -32.09 -29.41 41.26
CA LYS A 10 -32.02 -30.01 39.93
C LYS A 10 -32.65 -29.12 38.86
N PHE A 11 -33.71 -28.37 39.21
CA PHE A 11 -34.39 -27.45 38.31
C PHE A 11 -33.54 -26.18 38.02
N ASN A 12 -32.85 -25.67 39.03
CA ASN A 12 -31.94 -24.54 38.88
C ASN A 12 -30.65 -24.91 38.10
N PHE A 13 -30.11 -26.12 38.32
CA PHE A 13 -28.96 -26.63 37.57
C PHE A 13 -29.28 -26.81 36.09
N MET A 14 -30.47 -27.35 35.77
CA MET A 14 -30.91 -27.52 34.37
C MET A 14 -31.14 -26.19 33.67
N LYS A 15 -31.66 -25.15 34.35
CA LYS A 15 -31.77 -23.79 33.79
C LYS A 15 -30.40 -23.15 33.58
N PHE A 16 -29.47 -23.35 34.52
CA PHE A 16 -28.10 -22.86 34.38
C PHE A 16 -27.38 -23.49 33.18
N VAL A 17 -27.43 -24.80 33.03
CA VAL A 17 -26.86 -25.54 31.91
C VAL A 17 -27.46 -25.09 30.57
N LYS A 18 -28.81 -24.93 30.52
CA LYS A 18 -29.50 -24.47 29.30
C LYS A 18 -29.09 -23.06 28.89
N ASN A 19 -28.96 -22.15 29.87
CA ASN A 19 -28.50 -20.78 29.61
C ASN A 19 -27.01 -20.70 29.19
N THR A 20 -26.17 -21.55 29.81
CA THR A 20 -24.75 -21.63 29.46
C THR A 20 -24.55 -22.19 28.05
N VAL A 21 -25.30 -23.25 27.68
CA VAL A 21 -25.25 -23.79 26.31
C VAL A 21 -25.78 -22.79 25.29
N LEU A 22 -26.85 -22.04 25.60
CA LEU A 22 -27.39 -21.01 24.74
C LEU A 22 -26.38 -19.86 24.55
N PHE A 23 -25.66 -19.46 25.61
CA PHE A 23 -24.62 -18.44 25.58
C PHE A 23 -23.41 -18.86 24.71
N PHE A 24 -22.97 -20.11 24.81
CA PHE A 24 -21.92 -20.66 23.96
C PHE A 24 -22.37 -20.79 22.50
N LEU A 25 -23.64 -21.14 22.25
CA LEU A 25 -24.16 -21.22 20.87
C LEU A 25 -24.27 -19.84 20.21
N THR A 26 -24.60 -18.80 20.96
CA THR A 26 -24.66 -17.43 20.43
C THR A 26 -23.26 -16.82 20.24
N PHE A 27 -22.29 -17.19 21.09
CA PHE A 27 -20.90 -16.70 20.95
C PHE A 27 -20.16 -17.29 19.75
N SER A 28 -20.50 -18.52 19.32
CA SER A 28 -19.89 -19.14 18.14
C SER A 28 -20.33 -18.50 16.80
N LEU A 29 -21.41 -17.70 16.78
CA LEU A 29 -21.87 -17.00 15.58
C LEU A 29 -21.09 -15.71 15.27
N PHE A 30 -20.21 -15.26 16.18
CA PHE A 30 -19.40 -14.05 15.99
C PHE A 30 -17.97 -14.32 15.49
N ILE A 31 -17.61 -15.58 15.21
CA ILE A 31 -16.36 -15.88 14.52
C ILE A 31 -16.60 -15.64 13.02
N GLN A 32 -16.76 -14.37 12.64
CA GLN A 32 -16.62 -13.96 11.26
C GLN A 32 -15.11 -13.97 10.94
N CYS A 33 -14.66 -15.03 10.29
CA CYS A 33 -13.40 -14.99 9.57
C CYS A 33 -13.43 -13.77 8.64
N LYS A 34 -12.57 -12.78 8.89
CA LYS A 34 -12.24 -11.78 7.88
C LYS A 34 -11.75 -12.55 6.66
N LYS A 35 -12.60 -12.72 5.68
CA LYS A 35 -12.21 -13.27 4.39
C LYS A 35 -11.22 -12.28 3.79
N GLU A 36 -9.97 -12.66 3.73
CA GLU A 36 -8.94 -11.92 3.00
C GLU A 36 -9.43 -11.76 1.57
N ILE A 37 -9.53 -10.51 1.12
CA ILE A 37 -9.95 -10.22 -0.24
C ILE A 37 -8.77 -10.59 -1.12
N GLN A 38 -8.79 -11.82 -1.62
CA GLN A 38 -7.96 -12.14 -2.77
C GLN A 38 -8.73 -11.66 -4.00
N PRO A 39 -8.18 -10.69 -4.78
CA PRO A 39 -8.78 -10.37 -6.06
C PRO A 39 -8.81 -11.67 -6.86
N GLU A 40 -10.00 -12.03 -7.34
CA GLU A 40 -10.12 -13.12 -8.33
C GLU A 40 -9.31 -12.66 -9.56
N THR A 41 -8.06 -13.12 -9.63
CA THR A 41 -7.26 -12.97 -10.84
C THR A 41 -7.98 -13.78 -11.91
N LYS A 42 -8.56 -13.12 -12.90
CA LYS A 42 -9.05 -13.79 -14.10
C LYS A 42 -7.92 -14.72 -14.54
N SER A 43 -8.22 -16.00 -14.66
CA SER A 43 -7.27 -17.03 -15.10
C SER A 43 -6.50 -16.54 -16.34
N GLY A 44 -5.19 -16.29 -16.21
CA GLY A 44 -4.34 -15.87 -17.31
C GLY A 44 -3.57 -14.55 -17.15
N VAL A 45 -3.88 -13.69 -16.16
CA VAL A 45 -3.11 -12.45 -15.95
C VAL A 45 -1.83 -12.77 -15.17
N LYS A 46 -0.68 -12.44 -15.78
CA LYS A 46 0.66 -12.73 -15.22
C LYS A 46 1.14 -11.55 -14.38
N ASN A 47 1.85 -11.86 -13.28
CA ASN A 47 2.60 -10.85 -12.54
C ASN A 47 3.74 -10.30 -13.40
N GLU A 48 3.82 -8.97 -13.52
CA GLU A 48 4.85 -8.24 -14.29
C GLU A 48 6.21 -8.17 -13.56
N ILE A 49 6.27 -8.62 -12.30
CA ILE A 49 7.43 -8.51 -11.43
C ILE A 49 8.18 -9.86 -11.39
N THR A 50 9.51 -9.79 -11.47
CA THR A 50 10.38 -10.98 -11.54
C THR A 50 11.30 -11.10 -10.33
N TYR A 51 11.94 -10.01 -9.90
CA TYR A 51 12.99 -10.00 -8.89
C TYR A 51 12.52 -9.48 -7.52
N ALA A 52 11.70 -8.42 -7.51
CA ALA A 52 11.16 -7.87 -6.29
C ALA A 52 10.26 -8.89 -5.59
N LYS A 53 10.41 -9.03 -4.27
CA LYS A 53 9.66 -10.00 -3.46
C LYS A 53 8.50 -9.36 -2.72
N GLY A 54 8.54 -8.04 -2.56
CA GLY A 54 7.51 -7.25 -1.87
C GLY A 54 6.47 -6.65 -2.79
N LEU A 55 6.57 -6.83 -4.12
CA LEU A 55 5.73 -6.18 -5.13
C LEU A 55 5.15 -7.20 -6.09
N GLU A 56 3.87 -7.07 -6.41
CA GLU A 56 3.21 -7.76 -7.51
C GLU A 56 2.37 -6.74 -8.30
N ILE A 57 2.42 -6.82 -9.64
CA ILE A 57 1.66 -5.94 -10.55
C ILE A 57 0.91 -6.80 -11.54
N TYR A 58 -0.41 -6.60 -11.63
CA TYR A 58 -1.31 -7.31 -12.53
C TYR A 58 -2.10 -6.32 -13.38
N LYS A 59 -1.98 -6.42 -14.69
CA LYS A 59 -2.63 -5.51 -15.63
C LYS A 59 -3.91 -6.08 -16.20
N TYR A 60 -4.95 -5.28 -16.15
CA TYR A 60 -6.27 -5.56 -16.71
C TYR A 60 -6.68 -4.44 -17.66
N GLU A 61 -7.71 -4.66 -18.43
CA GLU A 61 -8.28 -3.63 -19.28
C GLU A 61 -8.91 -2.51 -18.42
N GLY A 62 -8.34 -1.30 -18.52
CA GLY A 62 -8.80 -0.12 -17.80
C GLY A 62 -8.34 0.02 -16.35
N TYR A 63 -7.62 -0.94 -15.79
CA TYR A 63 -7.05 -0.82 -14.44
C TYR A 63 -5.87 -1.76 -14.21
N THR A 64 -5.06 -1.42 -13.23
CA THR A 64 -3.93 -2.25 -12.76
C THR A 64 -4.09 -2.54 -11.28
N ILE A 65 -3.85 -3.77 -10.85
CA ILE A 65 -3.76 -4.13 -9.44
C ILE A 65 -2.29 -4.11 -9.03
N VAL A 66 -1.99 -3.36 -8.00
CA VAL A 66 -0.70 -3.33 -7.32
C VAL A 66 -0.88 -3.96 -5.95
N LYS A 67 -0.09 -5.00 -5.64
CA LYS A 67 -0.10 -5.67 -4.36
C LYS A 67 1.26 -5.54 -3.70
N ILE A 68 1.29 -5.00 -2.50
CA ILE A 68 2.48 -4.86 -1.66
C ILE A 68 2.42 -5.91 -0.58
N THR A 69 3.34 -6.87 -0.63
CA THR A 69 3.36 -8.02 0.28
C THR A 69 4.32 -7.84 1.46
N LYS A 70 5.30 -6.93 1.32
CA LYS A 70 6.31 -6.64 2.34
C LYS A 70 6.59 -5.14 2.43
N PRO A 71 5.64 -4.32 2.87
CA PRO A 71 5.88 -2.87 3.04
C PRO A 71 6.89 -2.57 4.16
N TRP A 72 7.07 -3.48 5.12
CA TRP A 72 8.09 -3.47 6.18
C TRP A 72 8.47 -4.91 6.57
N PRO A 73 9.60 -5.11 7.27
CA PRO A 73 9.95 -6.42 7.81
C PRO A 73 8.83 -6.95 8.71
N GLU A 74 8.54 -8.24 8.64
CA GLU A 74 7.50 -8.92 9.44
C GLU A 74 6.06 -8.46 9.20
N ALA A 75 5.80 -7.72 8.12
CA ALA A 75 4.42 -7.41 7.72
C ALA A 75 3.62 -8.70 7.53
N LYS A 76 2.45 -8.79 8.19
CA LYS A 76 1.56 -9.95 8.14
C LYS A 76 0.40 -9.76 7.15
N GLU A 77 0.18 -8.53 6.71
CA GLU A 77 -0.91 -8.16 5.82
C GLU A 77 -0.38 -7.72 4.46
N ASN A 78 -1.13 -8.04 3.42
CA ASN A 78 -0.90 -7.54 2.08
C ASN A 78 -1.72 -6.28 1.87
N PHE A 79 -1.16 -5.31 1.16
CA PHE A 79 -1.85 -4.09 0.76
C PHE A 79 -2.15 -4.15 -0.73
N ILE A 80 -3.42 -4.00 -1.09
CA ILE A 80 -3.88 -4.10 -2.48
C ILE A 80 -4.46 -2.77 -2.89
N TYR A 81 -3.96 -2.23 -4.00
CA TYR A 81 -4.36 -0.97 -4.57
C TYR A 81 -4.83 -1.16 -6.01
N VAL A 82 -5.80 -0.37 -6.43
CA VAL A 82 -6.32 -0.38 -7.79
C VAL A 82 -5.96 0.93 -8.46
N LEU A 83 -5.13 0.87 -9.49
CA LEU A 83 -4.79 2.00 -10.33
C LEU A 83 -5.80 2.05 -11.47
N GLN A 84 -6.62 3.08 -11.51
CA GLN A 84 -7.70 3.23 -12.48
C GLN A 84 -7.27 4.14 -13.61
N GLU A 85 -7.27 3.62 -14.84
CA GLU A 85 -7.07 4.42 -16.04
C GLU A 85 -8.26 5.35 -16.30
N LYS A 86 -8.02 6.43 -17.05
CA LYS A 86 -9.10 7.33 -17.46
C LYS A 86 -10.17 6.55 -18.23
N ASN A 87 -11.41 6.59 -17.74
CA ASN A 87 -12.55 5.83 -18.27
C ASN A 87 -12.47 4.30 -18.04
N GLY A 88 -11.51 3.80 -17.28
CA GLY A 88 -11.42 2.39 -16.92
C GLY A 88 -12.57 1.96 -16.02
N ILE A 89 -13.12 0.77 -16.28
CA ILE A 89 -14.20 0.18 -15.49
C ILE A 89 -13.59 -0.75 -14.45
N ILE A 90 -13.88 -0.48 -13.18
CA ILE A 90 -13.44 -1.29 -12.07
C ILE A 90 -14.55 -2.24 -11.64
N PRO A 91 -14.30 -3.55 -11.50
CA PRO A 91 -15.28 -4.50 -10.97
C PRO A 91 -15.78 -4.11 -9.56
N ASP A 92 -17.04 -4.37 -9.25
CA ASP A 92 -17.65 -3.99 -7.97
C ASP A 92 -16.94 -4.61 -6.77
N SER A 93 -16.38 -5.81 -6.93
CA SER A 93 -15.57 -6.49 -5.89
C SER A 93 -14.33 -5.70 -5.45
N LEU A 94 -13.79 -4.83 -6.31
CA LEU A 94 -12.60 -4.03 -6.05
C LEU A 94 -12.90 -2.60 -5.56
N LYS A 95 -14.16 -2.13 -5.65
CA LYS A 95 -14.54 -0.75 -5.29
C LYS A 95 -14.32 -0.38 -3.82
N ARG A 96 -14.18 -1.37 -2.94
CA ARG A 96 -13.84 -1.18 -1.51
C ARG A 96 -12.35 -1.01 -1.23
N LEU A 97 -11.48 -1.23 -2.24
CA LEU A 97 -10.04 -1.01 -2.13
C LEU A 97 -9.70 0.47 -2.37
N THR A 98 -8.46 0.85 -2.04
CA THR A 98 -7.97 2.18 -2.39
C THR A 98 -7.81 2.28 -3.89
N ILE A 99 -8.60 3.16 -4.51
CA ILE A 99 -8.58 3.42 -5.95
C ILE A 99 -7.79 4.69 -6.20
N VAL A 100 -6.76 4.59 -7.04
CA VAL A 100 -5.88 5.67 -7.45
C VAL A 100 -6.10 5.94 -8.94
N PRO A 101 -6.70 7.07 -9.33
CA PRO A 101 -6.76 7.48 -10.75
C PRO A 101 -5.37 7.73 -11.32
N ILE A 102 -5.11 7.24 -12.50
CA ILE A 102 -3.85 7.43 -13.22
C ILE A 102 -4.09 8.00 -14.62
N PRO A 103 -3.08 8.72 -15.22
CA PRO A 103 -1.76 9.05 -14.65
C PRO A 103 -1.83 10.15 -13.57
N LEU A 104 -0.94 10.07 -12.57
CA LEU A 104 -0.83 11.08 -11.52
C LEU A 104 -0.36 12.43 -12.09
N GLN A 105 -0.84 13.53 -11.47
CA GLN A 105 -0.39 14.88 -11.77
C GLN A 105 0.39 15.48 -10.59
N SER A 106 0.15 14.99 -9.38
CA SER A 106 0.82 15.43 -8.17
C SER A 106 1.07 14.27 -7.22
N ILE A 107 2.28 14.19 -6.67
CA ILE A 107 2.70 13.13 -5.75
C ILE A 107 3.50 13.71 -4.58
N VAL A 108 3.30 13.13 -3.42
CA VAL A 108 4.18 13.25 -2.27
C VAL A 108 4.83 11.88 -2.05
N VAL A 109 6.15 11.85 -1.88
CA VAL A 109 6.86 10.63 -1.50
C VAL A 109 7.63 10.86 -0.21
N THR A 110 7.78 9.82 0.61
CA THR A 110 8.40 9.97 1.93
C THR A 110 9.77 9.33 2.07
N SER A 111 10.28 8.71 1.00
CA SER A 111 11.64 8.12 0.99
C SER A 111 12.49 8.73 -0.11
N THR A 112 13.77 8.98 0.21
CA THR A 112 14.76 9.42 -0.78
C THR A 112 15.02 8.35 -1.88
N THR A 113 14.73 7.07 -1.61
CA THR A 113 14.84 5.99 -2.59
C THR A 113 13.83 6.13 -3.74
N HIS A 114 12.74 6.86 -3.53
CA HIS A 114 11.73 7.11 -4.56
C HIS A 114 12.15 8.16 -5.59
N ILE A 115 13.05 9.09 -5.22
CA ILE A 115 13.45 10.22 -6.08
C ILE A 115 14.09 9.75 -7.40
N PRO A 116 15.07 8.81 -7.39
CA PRO A 116 15.68 8.35 -8.64
C PRO A 116 14.66 7.76 -9.62
N ALA A 117 13.66 7.03 -9.13
CA ALA A 117 12.63 6.45 -10.00
C ALA A 117 11.79 7.51 -10.68
N LEU A 118 11.39 8.58 -9.98
CA LEU A 118 10.67 9.72 -10.55
C LEU A 118 11.51 10.43 -11.64
N GLU A 119 12.80 10.65 -11.37
CA GLU A 119 13.72 11.30 -12.30
C GLU A 119 14.00 10.47 -13.55
N MET A 120 14.24 9.17 -13.39
CA MET A 120 14.48 8.26 -14.53
C MET A 120 13.24 8.14 -15.42
N LEU A 121 12.05 8.19 -14.83
CA LEU A 121 10.79 8.23 -15.57
C LEU A 121 10.48 9.63 -16.15
N GLY A 122 11.20 10.68 -15.74
CA GLY A 122 10.99 12.05 -16.22
C GLY A 122 9.70 12.68 -15.68
N VAL A 123 9.27 12.26 -14.50
CA VAL A 123 8.05 12.73 -13.85
C VAL A 123 8.31 13.48 -12.54
N GLU A 124 9.56 13.83 -12.25
CA GLU A 124 9.97 14.55 -11.05
C GLU A 124 9.24 15.88 -10.86
N ASN A 125 8.76 16.48 -11.94
CA ASN A 125 8.00 17.74 -11.88
C ASN A 125 6.61 17.57 -11.22
N THR A 126 6.13 16.34 -11.04
CA THR A 126 4.88 16.03 -10.33
C THR A 126 5.10 15.92 -8.83
N LEU A 127 6.34 15.86 -8.34
CA LEU A 127 6.66 15.87 -6.93
C LEU A 127 6.31 17.24 -6.35
N VAL A 128 5.36 17.28 -5.40
CA VAL A 128 4.87 18.52 -4.78
C VAL A 128 5.25 18.64 -3.30
N GLY A 129 5.64 17.54 -2.65
CA GLY A 129 6.04 17.56 -1.25
C GLY A 129 6.95 16.40 -0.87
N PHE A 130 7.81 16.63 0.13
CA PHE A 130 8.74 15.66 0.69
C PHE A 130 9.04 15.99 2.16
N PRO A 131 9.09 15.00 3.08
CA PRO A 131 9.51 15.25 4.46
C PRO A 131 11.04 15.37 4.53
N ASN A 132 11.55 16.29 5.37
CA ASN A 132 12.99 16.52 5.52
C ASN A 132 13.68 16.72 4.15
N THR A 133 13.29 17.77 3.42
CA THR A 133 13.80 18.05 2.07
C THR A 133 15.33 18.14 2.00
N ASP A 134 16.02 18.40 3.11
CA ASP A 134 17.47 18.44 3.18
C ASP A 134 18.16 17.08 2.90
N TYR A 135 17.44 15.98 3.05
CA TYR A 135 17.97 14.65 2.72
C TYR A 135 17.99 14.35 1.21
N ILE A 136 17.37 15.18 0.40
CA ILE A 136 17.40 15.01 -1.07
C ILE A 136 18.74 15.52 -1.59
N SER A 137 19.58 14.60 -2.10
CA SER A 137 20.90 14.91 -2.66
C SER A 137 20.88 15.17 -4.18
N SER A 138 19.80 14.79 -4.89
CA SER A 138 19.69 15.01 -6.32
C SER A 138 19.66 16.50 -6.65
N GLU A 139 20.57 16.96 -7.51
CA GLU A 139 20.61 18.34 -8.00
C GLU A 139 19.33 18.73 -8.74
N LYS A 140 18.74 17.79 -9.46
CA LYS A 140 17.54 18.01 -10.26
C LYS A 140 16.34 18.31 -9.34
N THR A 141 16.14 17.49 -8.32
CA THR A 141 15.06 17.68 -7.36
C THR A 141 15.35 18.85 -6.41
N ARG A 142 16.62 19.10 -6.03
CA ARG A 142 17.01 20.31 -5.27
C ARG A 142 16.56 21.60 -5.96
N LYS A 143 16.74 21.71 -7.27
CA LYS A 143 16.25 22.88 -8.03
C LYS A 143 14.73 23.07 -7.90
N LEU A 144 13.96 21.99 -7.82
CA LEU A 144 12.51 22.08 -7.62
C LEU A 144 12.16 22.55 -6.20
N ILE A 145 12.95 22.16 -5.19
CA ILE A 145 12.82 22.65 -3.82
C ILE A 145 13.15 24.15 -3.77
N ASP A 146 14.29 24.55 -4.35
CA ASP A 146 14.78 25.94 -4.32
C ASP A 146 13.79 26.93 -4.95
N VAL A 147 13.03 26.50 -5.97
CA VAL A 147 11.98 27.33 -6.61
C VAL A 147 10.60 27.14 -5.96
N GLY A 148 10.51 26.42 -4.84
CA GLY A 148 9.29 26.23 -4.07
C GLY A 148 8.25 25.29 -4.69
N LYS A 149 8.61 24.51 -5.71
CA LYS A 149 7.70 23.50 -6.29
C LYS A 149 7.52 22.28 -5.38
N VAL A 150 8.57 21.89 -4.67
CA VAL A 150 8.52 20.81 -3.68
C VAL A 150 8.53 21.46 -2.30
N ARG A 151 7.43 21.31 -1.59
CA ARG A 151 7.26 21.86 -0.22
C ARG A 151 7.72 20.82 0.81
N GLU A 152 8.29 21.30 1.90
CA GLU A 152 8.52 20.43 3.06
C GLU A 152 7.19 20.09 3.75
N VAL A 153 6.99 18.80 4.03
CA VAL A 153 5.77 18.29 4.63
C VAL A 153 6.00 17.68 6.02
N GLY A 154 6.98 18.20 6.75
CA GLY A 154 7.36 17.76 8.09
C GLY A 154 8.47 16.72 8.08
N THR A 155 8.48 15.80 9.04
CA THR A 155 9.45 14.71 9.15
C THR A 155 8.79 13.36 8.87
N ASN A 156 9.58 12.31 8.70
CA ASN A 156 9.05 10.95 8.50
C ASN A 156 8.28 10.43 9.72
N GLU A 157 8.66 10.87 10.92
CA GLU A 157 7.98 10.54 12.18
C GLU A 157 6.71 11.36 12.38
N THR A 158 6.70 12.58 11.85
CA THR A 158 5.59 13.54 12.05
C THR A 158 5.34 14.32 10.78
N LEU A 159 4.57 13.73 9.87
CA LEU A 159 4.10 14.44 8.68
C LEU A 159 3.14 15.57 9.08
N ASN A 160 3.29 16.72 8.44
CA ASN A 160 2.38 17.85 8.65
C ASN A 160 1.07 17.61 7.91
N THR A 161 0.09 17.09 8.64
CA THR A 161 -1.23 16.73 8.10
C THR A 161 -1.96 17.95 7.51
N GLU A 162 -1.84 19.13 8.11
CA GLU A 162 -2.50 20.36 7.63
C GLU A 162 -1.93 20.77 6.27
N VAL A 163 -0.60 20.76 6.12
CA VAL A 163 0.07 21.07 4.84
C VAL A 163 -0.33 20.06 3.77
N LEU A 164 -0.42 18.77 4.11
CA LEU A 164 -0.80 17.73 3.16
C LEU A 164 -2.27 17.82 2.75
N ILE A 165 -3.17 18.20 3.66
CA ILE A 165 -4.59 18.43 3.34
C ILE A 165 -4.74 19.67 2.45
N ASP A 166 -4.05 20.76 2.76
CA ASP A 166 -4.04 21.98 1.93
C ASP A 166 -3.48 21.70 0.52
N MET A 167 -2.41 20.93 0.44
CA MET A 167 -1.77 20.56 -0.82
C MET A 167 -2.64 19.64 -1.68
N ALA A 168 -3.45 18.78 -1.06
CA ALA A 168 -4.34 17.80 -1.69
C ALA A 168 -3.69 17.03 -2.86
N PRO A 169 -2.54 16.35 -2.65
CA PRO A 169 -1.89 15.61 -3.72
C PRO A 169 -2.77 14.45 -4.21
N ASP A 170 -2.60 14.06 -5.47
CA ASP A 170 -3.30 12.90 -6.03
C ASP A 170 -2.99 11.62 -5.26
N LEU A 171 -1.73 11.52 -4.78
CA LEU A 171 -1.24 10.36 -4.06
C LEU A 171 -0.09 10.71 -3.10
N ILE A 172 -0.10 10.07 -1.95
CA ILE A 172 1.05 10.00 -1.04
C ILE A 172 1.60 8.57 -1.09
N VAL A 173 2.89 8.42 -1.45
CA VAL A 173 3.60 7.14 -1.39
C VAL A 173 4.49 7.15 -0.16
N SER A 174 4.13 6.34 0.82
CA SER A 174 4.81 6.24 2.10
C SER A 174 5.62 4.95 2.21
N PHE A 175 6.82 5.01 2.77
CA PHE A 175 7.44 3.81 3.29
C PHE A 175 6.84 3.48 4.66
N GLY A 176 6.67 2.17 4.94
CA GLY A 176 6.16 1.70 6.23
C GLY A 176 7.30 1.21 7.13
N LEU A 177 7.19 1.40 8.44
CA LEU A 177 8.14 0.85 9.42
C LEU A 177 7.52 -0.31 10.21
N ASN A 178 6.22 -0.24 10.48
CA ASN A 178 5.48 -1.24 11.24
C ASN A 178 3.96 -1.07 11.04
N ASN A 179 3.17 -1.90 11.70
CA ASN A 179 1.70 -1.91 11.61
C ASN A 179 1.01 -0.72 12.32
N ASN A 180 1.73 0.11 13.04
CA ASN A 180 1.15 1.21 13.81
C ASN A 180 1.63 2.54 13.24
N ASN A 181 0.84 3.14 12.37
CA ASN A 181 1.13 4.45 11.78
C ASN A 181 -0.06 5.41 11.90
N PRO A 182 -0.26 6.01 13.11
CA PRO A 182 -1.39 6.92 13.33
C PRO A 182 -1.43 8.11 12.37
N THR A 183 -0.29 8.58 11.91
CA THR A 183 -0.20 9.69 10.95
C THR A 183 -0.82 9.29 9.62
N ILE A 184 -0.45 8.13 9.09
CA ILE A 184 -1.03 7.60 7.84
C ILE A 184 -2.53 7.36 7.99
N ASP A 185 -2.96 6.76 9.11
CA ASP A 185 -4.39 6.55 9.41
C ASP A 185 -5.19 7.85 9.40
N ASN A 186 -4.63 8.92 9.98
CA ASN A 186 -5.26 10.24 10.01
C ASN A 186 -5.34 10.87 8.62
N LEU A 187 -4.27 10.76 7.80
CA LEU A 187 -4.28 11.24 6.43
C LEU A 187 -5.35 10.52 5.59
N GLN A 188 -5.46 9.21 5.73
CA GLN A 188 -6.48 8.43 5.03
C GLN A 188 -7.91 8.77 5.49
N LYS A 189 -8.12 8.98 6.80
CA LYS A 189 -9.41 9.46 7.36
C LYS A 189 -9.78 10.86 6.87
N SER A 190 -8.79 11.68 6.54
CA SER A 190 -8.99 13.02 5.95
C SER A 190 -9.28 12.96 4.44
N GLY A 191 -9.38 11.76 3.86
CA GLY A 191 -9.70 11.56 2.44
C GLY A 191 -8.50 11.55 1.50
N LEU A 192 -7.28 11.71 2.01
CA LEU A 192 -6.06 11.61 1.20
C LEU A 192 -5.77 10.16 0.86
N LYS A 193 -5.33 9.93 -0.38
CA LYS A 193 -4.90 8.59 -0.81
C LYS A 193 -3.45 8.37 -0.38
N VAL A 194 -3.23 7.35 0.42
CA VAL A 194 -1.90 6.94 0.86
C VAL A 194 -1.71 5.47 0.52
N ILE A 195 -0.61 5.16 -0.15
CA ILE A 195 -0.20 3.79 -0.45
C ILE A 195 1.22 3.53 0.06
N TYR A 196 1.53 2.28 0.34
CA TYR A 196 2.85 1.87 0.80
C TYR A 196 3.75 1.50 -0.36
N ASN A 197 5.06 1.75 -0.18
CA ASN A 197 6.15 1.25 -0.99
C ASN A 197 7.13 0.53 -0.06
N GLY A 198 7.58 -0.66 -0.45
CA GLY A 198 8.44 -1.51 0.36
C GLY A 198 9.82 -1.76 -0.26
N ASP A 199 10.28 -0.92 -1.19
CA ASP A 199 11.55 -1.09 -1.92
C ASP A 199 12.77 -1.28 -1.01
N TRP A 200 12.76 -0.62 0.14
CA TRP A 200 13.82 -0.70 1.14
C TRP A 200 13.94 -2.08 1.82
N THR A 201 12.88 -2.90 1.78
CA THR A 201 12.88 -4.25 2.34
C THR A 201 13.51 -5.29 1.42
N GLU A 202 13.72 -4.94 0.14
CA GLU A 202 14.30 -5.85 -0.84
C GLU A 202 15.77 -6.16 -0.54
N GLN A 203 16.13 -7.43 -0.66
CA GLN A 203 17.46 -7.91 -0.32
C GLN A 203 18.42 -7.95 -1.52
N SER A 204 17.90 -7.95 -2.74
CA SER A 204 18.72 -7.98 -3.95
C SER A 204 18.73 -6.63 -4.66
N PRO A 205 19.85 -6.24 -5.32
CA PRO A 205 19.92 -5.02 -6.10
C PRO A 205 18.89 -4.96 -7.23
N LEU A 206 18.68 -6.06 -7.95
CA LEU A 206 17.66 -6.13 -8.99
C LEU A 206 16.25 -6.05 -8.43
N GLY A 207 15.99 -6.64 -7.25
CA GLY A 207 14.70 -6.48 -6.56
C GLY A 207 14.42 -5.02 -6.24
N LYS A 208 15.40 -4.28 -5.70
CA LYS A 208 15.25 -2.84 -5.44
C LYS A 208 15.03 -2.04 -6.73
N ALA A 209 15.82 -2.28 -7.76
CA ALA A 209 15.72 -1.58 -9.04
C ALA A 209 14.36 -1.82 -9.73
N GLU A 210 13.78 -3.01 -9.57
CA GLU A 210 12.51 -3.35 -10.21
C GLU A 210 11.33 -2.53 -9.70
N TRP A 211 11.42 -1.90 -8.54
CA TRP A 211 10.39 -0.99 -8.02
C TRP A 211 10.15 0.26 -8.90
N ILE A 212 11.03 0.54 -9.87
CA ILE A 212 10.74 1.55 -10.90
C ILE A 212 9.43 1.23 -11.66
N LYS A 213 9.08 -0.06 -11.79
CA LYS A 213 7.83 -0.49 -12.44
C LYS A 213 6.59 -0.08 -11.62
N PHE A 214 6.70 0.00 -10.28
CA PHE A 214 5.64 0.54 -9.43
C PHE A 214 5.34 1.99 -9.80
N PHE A 215 6.38 2.84 -9.90
CA PHE A 215 6.21 4.22 -10.34
C PHE A 215 5.75 4.30 -11.80
N GLY A 216 6.28 3.45 -12.68
CA GLY A 216 5.82 3.35 -14.06
C GLY A 216 4.31 3.14 -14.17
N ALA A 217 3.75 2.25 -13.35
CA ALA A 217 2.32 1.98 -13.32
C ALA A 217 1.49 3.19 -12.84
N LEU A 218 1.99 3.96 -11.86
CA LEU A 218 1.32 5.17 -11.36
C LEU A 218 1.18 6.28 -12.42
N TYR A 219 2.04 6.27 -13.43
CA TYR A 219 2.05 7.28 -14.49
C TYR A 219 1.64 6.73 -15.86
N GLY A 220 1.28 5.44 -15.97
CA GLY A 220 1.02 4.82 -17.28
C GLY A 220 2.27 4.73 -18.17
N LEU A 221 3.46 4.72 -17.56
CA LEU A 221 4.77 4.68 -18.22
C LEU A 221 5.42 3.30 -18.13
N ASP A 222 4.63 2.25 -18.17
CA ASP A 222 5.08 0.87 -17.98
C ASP A 222 6.17 0.45 -18.98
N ASN A 223 6.00 0.81 -20.26
CA ASN A 223 7.00 0.51 -21.29
C ASN A 223 8.35 1.18 -21.01
N LYS A 224 8.32 2.44 -20.55
CA LYS A 224 9.54 3.17 -20.16
C LYS A 224 10.20 2.54 -18.95
N ALA A 225 9.41 2.23 -17.91
CA ALA A 225 9.92 1.57 -16.70
C ALA A 225 10.54 0.20 -17.01
N ASN A 226 9.89 -0.60 -17.86
CA ASN A 226 10.41 -1.89 -18.31
C ASN A 226 11.72 -1.74 -19.11
N THR A 227 11.84 -0.72 -19.97
CA THR A 227 13.07 -0.46 -20.74
C THR A 227 14.21 -0.10 -19.80
N ILE A 228 14.00 0.83 -18.88
CA ILE A 228 15.00 1.25 -17.91
C ILE A 228 15.43 0.07 -17.04
N PHE A 229 14.47 -0.72 -16.54
CA PHE A 229 14.80 -1.88 -15.74
C PHE A 229 15.64 -2.91 -16.49
N LYS A 230 15.31 -3.22 -17.76
CA LYS A 230 16.08 -4.14 -18.59
C LYS A 230 17.51 -3.66 -18.84
N GLU A 231 17.72 -2.38 -18.97
CA GLU A 231 19.07 -1.80 -19.08
C GLU A 231 19.88 -2.02 -17.80
N ILE A 232 19.28 -1.73 -16.64
CA ILE A 232 19.91 -1.98 -15.32
C ILE A 232 20.20 -3.47 -15.13
N GLU A 233 19.26 -4.35 -15.44
CA GLU A 233 19.41 -5.80 -15.35
C GLU A 233 20.59 -6.29 -16.21
N LYS A 234 20.67 -5.82 -17.45
CA LYS A 234 21.75 -6.17 -18.38
C LYS A 234 23.11 -5.71 -17.85
N GLU A 235 23.24 -4.47 -17.41
CA GLU A 235 24.49 -3.93 -16.88
C GLU A 235 24.92 -4.67 -15.60
N TYR A 236 23.98 -4.92 -14.69
CA TYR A 236 24.25 -5.69 -13.47
C TYR A 236 24.73 -7.11 -13.78
N THR A 237 24.05 -7.80 -14.70
CA THR A 237 24.41 -9.19 -15.07
C THR A 237 25.79 -9.24 -15.77
N ASN A 238 26.10 -8.28 -16.64
CA ASN A 238 27.40 -8.20 -17.30
C ASN A 238 28.55 -7.93 -16.33
N THR A 239 28.29 -7.23 -15.22
CA THR A 239 29.31 -6.93 -14.20
C THR A 239 29.61 -8.14 -13.32
N LEU A 240 28.68 -9.10 -13.23
CA LEU A 240 28.85 -10.33 -12.44
C LEU A 240 29.52 -11.46 -13.24
N ALA A 241 29.60 -11.36 -14.57
CA ALA A 241 30.18 -12.37 -15.46
C ALA A 241 31.70 -12.14 -15.63
#